data_69cc406c619447759989ec8db11242bf
#
_entry.id   69cc406c619447759989ec8db11242bf
#
_cell.length_a   1.000
_cell.length_b   1.000
_cell.length_c   1.000
_cell.angle_alpha   90.00
_cell.angle_beta   90.00
_cell.angle_gamma   90.00
#
_symmetry.space_group_name_H-M   'P 1'
#
loop_
_entity.id
_entity.type
_entity.pdbx_description
1 polymer ?
#
loop_
_entity_poly.entity_id
_entity_poly.type
_entity_poly.pdbx_seq_one_letter_code
_entity_poly.pdbx_strand_id
1 'polypeptide(L)'
;MKRMLNRMLRYADAIVKRGVDKLIDAIGHSLEPQTKNTETPQRKKRMRNDTDCAPQTTDTPTSCGLTEQTITLMNELYDIRYNVLDRTLEMKRRDQADKGFVPVNKLVRNTMVIDLHKRGCMVWNNDVDRIVESAYMPQYHPFSAYLQSLSQWDGTDRVSPLAERVSTDALWRMVFGRWLRCMVAGWVQAATGGASTCGNAMIPLLVSEEQGVRKSTFCRMLLPPELRNYYTDKFELAGDERLELALSRFALVNLDEFDRYNKLHNAKLKNLVQLGTMQACRPYAAGFSKMARVASFIGTSNRFDLLTAPTGSRRFYCQEVKHVIDCDTPPDYAQLYAQLLHEVQSGEITYSSSEPFR
;
A
#
# COMPACT_ATOMS: atom_id res chain seq x y z
N MET A 1 -6.93 2.90 38.34
CA MET A 1 -6.48 2.14 37.17
C MET A 1 -7.61 1.78 36.20
N LYS A 2 -8.65 0.99 36.56
CA LYS A 2 -9.78 0.63 35.66
C LYS A 2 -10.48 1.83 34.95
N ARG A 3 -10.69 2.98 35.64
CA ARG A 3 -11.33 4.17 35.02
C ARG A 3 -10.46 4.86 33.98
N MET A 4 -9.15 4.80 34.12
CA MET A 4 -8.20 5.38 33.15
C MET A 4 -8.07 4.48 31.90
N LEU A 5 -8.09 3.17 32.09
CA LEU A 5 -8.08 2.17 31.03
C LEU A 5 -9.32 2.25 30.16
N ASN A 6 -10.52 2.36 30.77
CA ASN A 6 -11.77 2.53 30.03
C ASN A 6 -11.88 3.88 29.27
N ARG A 7 -11.17 4.90 29.74
CA ARG A 7 -11.10 6.20 29.04
C ARG A 7 -10.18 6.14 27.83
N MET A 8 -9.06 5.42 27.92
CA MET A 8 -8.14 5.18 26.79
C MET A 8 -8.77 4.24 25.73
N LEU A 9 -9.50 3.21 26.15
CA LEU A 9 -10.24 2.34 25.24
C LEU A 9 -11.29 3.11 24.42
N ARG A 10 -12.08 3.99 25.06
CA ARG A 10 -13.05 4.84 24.35
C ARG A 10 -12.38 5.85 23.41
N TYR A 11 -11.15 6.29 23.72
CA TYR A 11 -10.40 7.20 22.86
C TYR A 11 -9.83 6.47 21.63
N ALA A 12 -9.36 5.25 21.80
CA ALA A 12 -8.91 4.39 20.69
C ALA A 12 -10.07 4.03 19.75
N ASP A 13 -11.23 3.62 20.31
CA ASP A 13 -12.44 3.35 19.54
C ASP A 13 -12.93 4.58 18.75
N ALA A 14 -12.84 5.76 19.35
CA ALA A 14 -13.24 7.01 18.69
C ALA A 14 -12.30 7.39 17.53
N ILE A 15 -11.00 7.06 17.63
CA ILE A 15 -10.02 7.33 16.56
C ILE A 15 -10.21 6.35 15.40
N VAL A 16 -10.43 5.06 15.68
CA VAL A 16 -10.69 4.04 14.66
C VAL A 16 -12.01 4.34 13.94
N LYS A 17 -13.07 4.65 14.69
CA LYS A 17 -14.37 5.00 14.12
C LYS A 17 -14.31 6.25 13.23
N ARG A 18 -13.59 7.30 13.64
CA ARG A 18 -13.36 8.49 12.80
C ARG A 18 -12.52 8.21 11.55
N GLY A 19 -11.62 7.22 11.58
CA GLY A 19 -10.86 6.78 10.42
C GLY A 19 -11.76 6.06 9.40
N VAL A 20 -12.65 5.19 9.89
CA VAL A 20 -13.63 4.46 9.07
C VAL A 20 -14.70 5.41 8.51
N ASP A 21 -15.23 6.34 9.33
CA ASP A 21 -16.19 7.34 8.87
C ASP A 21 -15.61 8.24 7.78
N LYS A 22 -14.34 8.67 7.92
CA LYS A 22 -13.64 9.41 6.86
C LYS A 22 -13.43 8.60 5.58
N LEU A 23 -13.25 7.28 5.68
CA LEU A 23 -13.14 6.41 4.51
C LEU A 23 -14.49 6.31 3.78
N ILE A 24 -15.57 6.17 4.53
CA ILE A 24 -16.94 6.13 4.00
C ILE A 24 -17.28 7.47 3.34
N ASP A 25 -16.96 8.61 3.99
CA ASP A 25 -17.18 9.95 3.43
C ASP A 25 -16.31 10.20 2.19
N ALA A 26 -15.05 9.78 2.18
CA ALA A 26 -14.16 9.91 1.02
C ALA A 26 -14.65 9.09 -0.18
N ILE A 27 -15.26 7.92 0.07
CA ILE A 27 -15.87 7.09 -0.97
C ILE A 27 -17.21 7.72 -1.44
N GLY A 28 -18.00 8.30 -0.52
CA GLY A 28 -19.26 8.97 -0.84
C GLY A 28 -19.08 10.25 -1.65
N HIS A 29 -18.05 11.06 -1.36
CA HIS A 29 -17.77 12.30 -2.08
C HIS A 29 -17.10 12.16 -3.44
N SER A 30 -16.60 10.98 -3.80
CA SER A 30 -16.08 10.70 -5.15
C SER A 30 -17.16 10.54 -6.22
N LEU A 31 -18.44 10.55 -5.85
CA LEU A 31 -19.57 10.29 -6.76
C LEU A 31 -20.43 11.52 -7.07
N GLU A 32 -20.14 12.71 -6.52
CA GLU A 32 -20.90 13.92 -6.85
C GLU A 32 -20.07 14.95 -7.63
N PRO A 33 -20.58 15.49 -8.76
CA PRO A 33 -19.89 16.54 -9.50
C PRO A 33 -20.06 17.88 -8.77
N GLN A 34 -18.95 18.47 -8.32
CA GLN A 34 -18.95 19.79 -7.70
C GLN A 34 -19.10 20.90 -8.74
N THR A 35 -20.28 21.49 -8.82
CA THR A 35 -20.46 22.84 -9.38
C THR A 35 -20.21 23.87 -8.28
N LYS A 36 -19.15 24.63 -8.37
CA LYS A 36 -18.96 25.88 -7.58
C LYS A 36 -18.59 27.01 -8.48
N ASN A 37 -19.54 27.96 -8.60
CA ASN A 37 -19.33 29.32 -9.04
C ASN A 37 -18.37 30.04 -8.09
N THR A 38 -17.33 30.64 -8.61
CA THR A 38 -16.54 31.66 -7.92
C THR A 38 -16.37 32.86 -8.84
N GLU A 39 -17.00 33.92 -8.42
CA GLU A 39 -16.85 35.27 -8.99
C GLU A 39 -15.43 35.79 -8.78
N THR A 40 -14.82 36.32 -9.83
CA THR A 40 -13.52 36.98 -9.79
C THR A 40 -13.68 38.48 -9.98
N PRO A 41 -12.97 39.34 -9.25
CA PRO A 41 -13.16 40.81 -9.34
C PRO A 41 -12.56 41.39 -10.60
N GLN A 42 -13.32 42.29 -11.17
CA GLN A 42 -13.00 43.04 -12.38
C GLN A 42 -11.81 43.98 -12.19
N ARG A 43 -10.84 43.93 -13.10
CA ARG A 43 -9.80 44.93 -13.29
C ARG A 43 -10.14 45.77 -14.54
N LYS A 44 -10.48 47.05 -14.33
CA LYS A 44 -10.76 48.03 -15.37
C LYS A 44 -9.58 48.20 -16.33
N LYS A 45 -9.82 48.06 -17.63
CA LYS A 45 -8.96 48.60 -18.70
C LYS A 45 -9.78 49.40 -19.70
N ARG A 46 -9.18 50.52 -20.08
CA ARG A 46 -9.70 51.63 -20.92
C ARG A 46 -10.18 51.17 -22.28
N MET A 47 -11.28 51.82 -22.70
CA MET A 47 -11.85 51.83 -24.04
C MET A 47 -10.87 52.38 -25.09
N ARG A 48 -10.84 51.77 -26.26
CA ARG A 48 -10.69 52.42 -27.56
C ARG A 48 -11.78 51.86 -28.46
N ASN A 49 -12.56 52.82 -29.02
CA ASN A 49 -13.57 52.58 -30.04
C ASN A 49 -12.87 52.21 -31.34
N ASP A 50 -13.46 51.27 -32.08
CA ASP A 50 -13.68 51.43 -33.52
C ASP A 50 -14.61 50.34 -34.06
N THR A 51 -15.75 50.84 -34.53
CA THR A 51 -16.58 50.46 -35.69
C THR A 51 -16.90 49.02 -36.06
N ASP A 52 -18.20 48.74 -35.97
CA ASP A 52 -19.09 47.95 -36.83
C ASP A 52 -18.52 46.79 -37.66
N CYS A 53 -18.88 45.59 -37.27
CA CYS A 53 -19.24 44.52 -38.20
C CYS A 53 -20.23 43.56 -37.50
N ALA A 54 -21.37 43.32 -38.15
CA ALA A 54 -22.45 42.47 -37.68
C ALA A 54 -22.01 41.02 -37.45
N PRO A 55 -22.54 40.31 -36.44
CA PRO A 55 -22.19 38.91 -36.22
C PRO A 55 -22.99 38.03 -37.20
N GLN A 56 -22.29 37.39 -38.09
CA GLN A 56 -22.79 36.18 -38.75
C GLN A 56 -22.70 35.03 -37.76
N THR A 57 -23.83 34.54 -37.31
CA THR A 57 -23.96 33.30 -36.58
C THR A 57 -23.64 32.14 -37.51
N THR A 58 -22.40 31.65 -37.43
CA THR A 58 -22.04 30.33 -37.91
C THR A 58 -21.80 29.49 -36.67
N ASP A 59 -22.68 28.51 -36.42
CA ASP A 59 -22.46 27.40 -35.50
C ASP A 59 -21.22 26.63 -35.94
N THR A 60 -20.05 27.09 -35.49
CA THR A 60 -18.82 26.34 -35.60
C THR A 60 -18.83 25.34 -34.44
N PRO A 61 -18.67 24.02 -34.69
CA PRO A 61 -18.48 23.06 -33.59
C PRO A 61 -17.27 23.52 -32.81
N THR A 62 -17.43 23.68 -31.50
CA THR A 62 -16.37 24.07 -30.56
C THR A 62 -15.17 23.16 -30.81
N SER A 63 -14.11 23.67 -31.40
CA SER A 63 -12.89 22.91 -31.66
C SER A 63 -12.31 22.56 -30.32
N CYS A 64 -12.44 21.28 -29.93
CA CYS A 64 -11.78 20.72 -28.78
C CYS A 64 -10.28 21.04 -28.88
N GLY A 65 -9.72 21.69 -27.88
CA GLY A 65 -8.29 22.05 -27.89
C GLY A 65 -7.41 20.81 -28.06
N LEU A 66 -6.23 20.96 -28.67
CA LEU A 66 -5.31 19.82 -28.92
C LEU A 66 -5.07 18.96 -27.65
N THR A 67 -4.96 19.61 -26.49
CA THR A 67 -4.77 18.90 -25.20
C THR A 67 -5.97 18.01 -24.85
N GLU A 68 -7.19 18.52 -25.03
CA GLU A 68 -8.42 17.79 -24.73
C GLU A 68 -8.62 16.62 -25.71
N GLN A 69 -8.34 16.84 -26.99
CA GLN A 69 -8.31 15.77 -27.97
C GLN A 69 -7.28 14.69 -27.63
N THR A 70 -6.09 15.09 -27.17
CA THR A 70 -5.04 14.17 -26.75
C THR A 70 -5.49 13.33 -25.56
N ILE A 71 -6.07 13.96 -24.53
CA ILE A 71 -6.59 13.26 -23.34
C ILE A 71 -7.68 12.26 -23.72
N THR A 72 -8.60 12.66 -24.60
CA THR A 72 -9.68 11.78 -25.07
C THR A 72 -9.13 10.55 -25.77
N LEU A 73 -8.24 10.74 -26.75
CA LEU A 73 -7.60 9.62 -27.46
C LEU A 73 -6.73 8.75 -26.56
N MET A 74 -6.02 9.34 -25.60
CA MET A 74 -5.26 8.57 -24.63
C MET A 74 -6.16 7.69 -23.77
N ASN A 75 -7.29 8.21 -23.31
CA ASN A 75 -8.29 7.47 -22.54
C ASN A 75 -9.01 6.38 -23.36
N GLU A 76 -9.11 6.55 -24.69
CA GLU A 76 -9.61 5.48 -25.57
C GLU A 76 -8.62 4.33 -25.75
N LEU A 77 -7.32 4.65 -25.81
CA LEU A 77 -6.26 3.69 -26.12
C LEU A 77 -5.70 2.99 -24.88
N TYR A 78 -5.67 3.70 -23.77
CA TYR A 78 -4.94 3.29 -22.57
C TYR A 78 -5.76 3.48 -21.29
N ASP A 79 -5.58 2.58 -20.35
CA ASP A 79 -5.84 2.82 -18.94
C ASP A 79 -4.53 3.25 -18.29
N ILE A 80 -4.48 4.48 -17.76
CA ILE A 80 -3.28 5.05 -17.14
C ILE A 80 -3.58 5.35 -15.68
N ARG A 81 -2.60 5.06 -14.79
CA ARG A 81 -2.72 5.32 -13.36
C ARG A 81 -1.36 5.64 -12.74
N TYR A 82 -1.36 6.38 -11.65
CA TYR A 82 -0.17 6.62 -10.84
C TYR A 82 -0.16 5.70 -9.62
N ASN A 83 0.78 4.74 -9.58
CA ASN A 83 0.99 3.86 -8.43
C ASN A 83 1.70 4.64 -7.32
N VAL A 84 0.99 4.89 -6.22
CA VAL A 84 1.48 5.73 -5.13
C VAL A 84 2.58 5.07 -4.29
N LEU A 85 2.64 3.73 -4.26
CA LEU A 85 3.68 2.99 -3.54
C LEU A 85 4.98 2.90 -4.34
N ASP A 86 4.88 2.48 -5.60
CA ASP A 86 6.01 2.38 -6.51
C ASP A 86 6.44 3.76 -7.07
N ARG A 87 5.56 4.78 -6.91
CA ARG A 87 5.76 6.15 -7.43
C ARG A 87 6.04 6.17 -8.91
N THR A 88 5.34 5.32 -9.63
CA THR A 88 5.48 5.15 -11.06
C THR A 88 4.13 5.31 -11.74
N LEU A 89 4.18 5.91 -12.93
CA LEU A 89 3.06 5.82 -13.84
C LEU A 89 3.02 4.41 -14.42
N GLU A 90 1.83 3.85 -14.45
CA GLU A 90 1.55 2.54 -15.05
C GLU A 90 0.48 2.70 -16.12
N MET A 91 0.61 1.96 -17.20
CA MET A 91 -0.39 1.92 -18.24
C MET A 91 -0.73 0.49 -18.67
N LYS A 92 -1.93 0.31 -19.16
CA LYS A 92 -2.40 -0.88 -19.84
C LYS A 92 -3.09 -0.47 -21.14
N ARG A 93 -2.78 -1.16 -22.23
CA ARG A 93 -3.49 -0.97 -23.49
C ARG A 93 -4.87 -1.62 -23.41
N ARG A 94 -5.90 -0.92 -23.86
CA ARG A 94 -7.28 -1.44 -23.85
C ARG A 94 -7.51 -2.53 -24.89
N ASP A 95 -6.76 -2.50 -25.99
CA ASP A 95 -6.78 -3.54 -27.02
C ASP A 95 -6.05 -4.84 -26.62
N GLN A 96 -5.37 -4.85 -25.44
CA GLN A 96 -4.62 -5.97 -24.89
C GLN A 96 -5.03 -6.20 -23.43
N ALA A 97 -6.33 -6.40 -23.19
CA ALA A 97 -6.90 -6.49 -21.85
C ALA A 97 -6.36 -7.66 -21.01
N ASP A 98 -5.83 -8.69 -21.67
CA ASP A 98 -5.14 -9.84 -21.07
C ASP A 98 -3.78 -9.50 -20.47
N LYS A 99 -3.14 -8.41 -20.93
CA LYS A 99 -1.88 -7.94 -20.38
C LYS A 99 -2.11 -7.02 -19.19
N GLY A 100 -1.27 -7.20 -18.16
CA GLY A 100 -1.28 -6.36 -16.97
C GLY A 100 -0.78 -4.94 -17.22
N PHE A 101 -0.84 -4.10 -16.16
CA PHE A 101 -0.24 -2.78 -16.18
C PHE A 101 1.29 -2.88 -16.27
N VAL A 102 1.89 -2.01 -17.09
CA VAL A 102 3.34 -1.88 -17.24
C VAL A 102 3.79 -0.46 -16.89
N PRO A 103 5.01 -0.29 -16.33
CA PRO A 103 5.54 1.05 -16.04
C PRO A 103 5.69 1.89 -17.31
N VAL A 104 5.31 3.16 -17.23
CA VAL A 104 5.45 4.14 -18.32
C VAL A 104 6.90 4.64 -18.36
N ASN A 105 7.72 3.94 -19.11
CA ASN A 105 9.09 4.33 -19.41
C ASN A 105 9.19 5.11 -20.74
N LYS A 106 10.40 5.50 -21.14
CA LYS A 106 10.64 6.24 -22.39
C LYS A 106 10.13 5.52 -23.64
N LEU A 107 10.27 4.19 -23.71
CA LEU A 107 9.77 3.41 -24.85
C LEU A 107 8.24 3.47 -24.94
N VAL A 108 7.58 3.31 -23.80
CA VAL A 108 6.12 3.38 -23.71
C VAL A 108 5.62 4.78 -24.10
N ARG A 109 6.24 5.85 -23.60
CA ARG A 109 5.88 7.24 -23.96
C ARG A 109 6.02 7.50 -25.46
N ASN A 110 7.13 7.08 -26.06
CA ASN A 110 7.31 7.21 -27.51
C ASN A 110 6.25 6.41 -28.29
N THR A 111 5.87 5.23 -27.82
CA THR A 111 4.81 4.43 -28.42
C THR A 111 3.45 5.15 -28.32
N MET A 112 3.15 5.76 -27.19
CA MET A 112 1.93 6.58 -27.03
C MET A 112 1.86 7.70 -28.05
N VAL A 113 2.94 8.45 -28.24
CA VAL A 113 3.01 9.53 -29.26
C VAL A 113 2.77 8.99 -30.65
N ILE A 114 3.41 7.87 -31.01
CA ILE A 114 3.23 7.22 -32.32
C ILE A 114 1.78 6.77 -32.52
N ASP A 115 1.15 6.20 -31.51
CA ASP A 115 -0.24 5.73 -31.58
C ASP A 115 -1.21 6.92 -31.70
N LEU A 116 -0.95 8.05 -31.05
CA LEU A 116 -1.70 9.30 -31.21
C LEU A 116 -1.55 9.87 -32.63
N HIS A 117 -0.32 9.87 -33.20
CA HIS A 117 -0.10 10.30 -34.59
C HIS A 117 -0.88 9.44 -35.59
N LYS A 118 -0.93 8.12 -35.40
CA LYS A 118 -1.73 7.22 -36.25
C LYS A 118 -3.22 7.53 -36.20
N ARG A 119 -3.70 8.19 -35.13
CA ARG A 119 -5.08 8.67 -34.99
C ARG A 119 -5.27 10.12 -35.44
N GLY A 120 -4.26 10.72 -36.07
CA GLY A 120 -4.30 12.08 -36.58
C GLY A 120 -4.07 13.17 -35.51
N CYS A 121 -3.69 12.81 -34.31
CA CYS A 121 -3.38 13.76 -33.23
C CYS A 121 -1.86 14.03 -33.21
N MET A 122 -1.46 15.20 -33.77
CA MET A 122 -0.05 15.57 -33.94
C MET A 122 0.50 16.23 -32.67
N VAL A 123 0.94 15.43 -31.72
CA VAL A 123 1.49 15.85 -30.43
C VAL A 123 2.97 15.49 -30.30
N TRP A 124 3.67 16.17 -29.40
CA TRP A 124 5.06 15.88 -29.06
C TRP A 124 5.16 15.14 -27.72
N ASN A 125 6.32 14.54 -27.44
CA ASN A 125 6.58 13.87 -26.17
C ASN A 125 6.26 14.77 -24.97
N ASN A 126 6.61 16.06 -25.03
CA ASN A 126 6.35 17.01 -23.94
C ASN A 126 4.85 17.22 -23.65
N ASP A 127 4.00 17.05 -24.64
CA ASP A 127 2.54 17.19 -24.46
C ASP A 127 2.00 15.95 -23.74
N VAL A 128 2.45 14.78 -24.14
CA VAL A 128 2.13 13.51 -23.45
C VAL A 128 2.70 13.52 -22.02
N ASP A 129 3.96 13.95 -21.85
CA ASP A 129 4.59 14.04 -20.53
C ASP A 129 3.83 14.98 -19.58
N ARG A 130 3.39 16.16 -20.09
CA ARG A 130 2.59 17.10 -19.32
C ARG A 130 1.26 16.51 -18.85
N ILE A 131 0.61 15.69 -19.67
CA ILE A 131 -0.65 15.03 -19.32
C ILE A 131 -0.39 13.93 -18.28
N VAL A 132 0.52 12.99 -18.56
CA VAL A 132 0.74 11.81 -17.69
C VAL A 132 1.41 12.16 -16.37
N GLU A 133 2.17 13.27 -16.29
CA GLU A 133 2.80 13.77 -15.06
C GLU A 133 1.93 14.80 -14.32
N SER A 134 0.69 15.02 -14.78
CA SER A 134 -0.24 15.93 -14.13
C SER A 134 -1.01 15.26 -12.98
N ALA A 135 -1.63 16.10 -12.13
CA ALA A 135 -2.53 15.66 -11.08
C ALA A 135 -3.85 15.06 -11.60
N TYR A 136 -4.10 15.11 -12.92
CA TYR A 136 -5.27 14.48 -13.54
C TYR A 136 -5.17 12.94 -13.61
N MET A 137 -3.98 12.36 -13.40
CA MET A 137 -3.82 10.90 -13.43
C MET A 137 -4.45 10.25 -12.21
N PRO A 138 -5.29 9.21 -12.40
CA PRO A 138 -5.90 8.48 -11.30
C PRO A 138 -4.84 7.91 -10.35
N GLN A 139 -5.00 8.19 -9.08
CA GLN A 139 -4.13 7.64 -8.04
C GLN A 139 -4.53 6.18 -7.78
N TYR A 140 -3.56 5.28 -7.80
CA TYR A 140 -3.74 3.87 -7.53
C TYR A 140 -2.94 3.45 -6.31
N HIS A 141 -3.63 3.00 -5.28
CA HIS A 141 -3.02 2.43 -4.09
C HIS A 141 -3.23 0.91 -4.10
N PRO A 142 -2.20 0.08 -4.33
CA PRO A 142 -2.33 -1.37 -4.51
C PRO A 142 -3.09 -2.07 -3.40
N PHE A 143 -2.78 -1.76 -2.15
CA PHE A 143 -3.46 -2.39 -1.01
C PHE A 143 -4.92 -1.97 -0.89
N SER A 144 -5.22 -0.69 -1.12
CA SER A 144 -6.60 -0.20 -1.14
C SER A 144 -7.41 -0.90 -2.23
N ALA A 145 -6.87 -0.95 -3.44
CA ALA A 145 -7.53 -1.60 -4.57
C ALA A 145 -7.77 -3.10 -4.31
N TYR A 146 -6.78 -3.79 -3.74
CA TYR A 146 -6.93 -5.20 -3.36
C TYR A 146 -8.02 -5.38 -2.30
N LEU A 147 -7.97 -4.63 -1.20
CA LEU A 147 -8.95 -4.74 -0.11
C LEU A 147 -10.37 -4.38 -0.56
N GLN A 148 -10.53 -3.41 -1.47
CA GLN A 148 -11.82 -3.04 -2.05
C GLN A 148 -12.37 -4.08 -3.05
N SER A 149 -11.50 -4.91 -3.65
CA SER A 149 -11.94 -5.98 -4.56
C SER A 149 -12.43 -7.23 -3.84
N LEU A 150 -12.24 -7.32 -2.52
CA LEU A 150 -12.63 -8.48 -1.73
C LEU A 150 -14.17 -8.59 -1.61
N SER A 151 -14.68 -9.80 -1.72
CA SER A 151 -16.04 -10.10 -1.35
C SER A 151 -16.23 -10.03 0.17
N GLN A 152 -17.49 -9.98 0.61
CA GLN A 152 -17.80 -10.09 2.03
C GLN A 152 -17.28 -11.44 2.59
N TRP A 153 -16.76 -11.42 3.82
CA TRP A 153 -16.34 -12.62 4.52
C TRP A 153 -17.53 -13.56 4.77
N ASP A 154 -17.34 -14.85 4.53
CA ASP A 154 -18.35 -15.89 4.66
C ASP A 154 -18.51 -16.43 6.10
N GLY A 155 -17.78 -15.88 7.07
CA GLY A 155 -17.80 -16.31 8.47
C GLY A 155 -16.92 -17.52 8.78
N THR A 156 -16.23 -18.11 7.80
CA THR A 156 -15.35 -19.26 8.02
C THR A 156 -13.94 -18.81 8.38
N ASP A 157 -13.39 -19.34 9.47
CA ASP A 157 -12.00 -19.05 9.88
C ASP A 157 -10.99 -19.70 8.93
N ARG A 158 -10.13 -18.89 8.36
CA ARG A 158 -9.01 -19.29 7.48
C ARG A 158 -7.66 -18.93 8.06
N VAL A 159 -7.64 -18.12 9.12
CA VAL A 159 -6.41 -17.70 9.78
C VAL A 159 -5.82 -18.82 10.61
N SER A 160 -6.65 -19.51 11.42
CA SER A 160 -6.17 -20.63 12.26
C SER A 160 -5.64 -21.80 11.44
N PRO A 161 -6.32 -22.31 10.39
CA PRO A 161 -5.77 -23.36 9.53
C PRO A 161 -4.48 -22.97 8.83
N LEU A 162 -4.30 -21.67 8.45
CA LEU A 162 -3.05 -21.20 7.89
C LEU A 162 -1.92 -21.21 8.92
N ALA A 163 -2.19 -20.80 10.17
CA ALA A 163 -1.23 -20.87 11.26
C ALA A 163 -0.82 -22.33 11.58
N GLU A 164 -1.79 -23.25 11.57
CA GLU A 164 -1.59 -24.67 11.88
C GLU A 164 -0.70 -25.40 10.86
N ARG A 165 -0.52 -24.86 9.67
CA ARG A 165 0.49 -25.35 8.71
C ARG A 165 1.91 -25.27 9.27
N VAL A 166 2.16 -24.38 10.21
CA VAL A 166 3.46 -24.20 10.87
C VAL A 166 3.48 -24.91 12.21
N SER A 167 2.43 -24.72 13.04
CA SER A 167 2.33 -25.33 14.35
C SER A 167 0.90 -25.29 14.86
N THR A 168 0.48 -26.35 15.57
CA THR A 168 -0.82 -26.44 16.26
C THR A 168 -0.80 -25.79 17.64
N ASP A 169 0.32 -25.18 18.05
CA ASP A 169 0.44 -24.48 19.32
C ASP A 169 -0.59 -23.33 19.39
N ALA A 170 -1.37 -23.30 20.47
CA ALA A 170 -2.40 -22.29 20.70
C ALA A 170 -1.82 -20.87 20.78
N LEU A 171 -0.65 -20.71 21.41
CA LEU A 171 0.03 -19.42 21.50
C LEU A 171 0.49 -18.93 20.11
N TRP A 172 1.05 -19.85 19.31
CA TRP A 172 1.41 -19.53 17.93
C TRP A 172 0.21 -19.06 17.11
N ARG A 173 -0.90 -19.79 17.14
CA ARG A 173 -2.13 -19.40 16.40
C ARG A 173 -2.60 -18.01 16.79
N MET A 174 -2.62 -17.72 18.10
CA MET A 174 -3.00 -16.39 18.60
C MET A 174 -2.04 -15.29 18.13
N VAL A 175 -0.73 -15.51 18.26
CA VAL A 175 0.32 -14.57 17.87
C VAL A 175 0.29 -14.30 16.37
N PHE A 176 0.22 -15.35 15.56
CA PHE A 176 0.21 -15.26 14.10
C PHE A 176 -1.05 -14.56 13.57
N GLY A 177 -2.22 -14.92 14.09
CA GLY A 177 -3.47 -14.25 13.72
C GLY A 177 -3.45 -12.76 14.06
N ARG A 178 -2.96 -12.41 15.26
CA ARG A 178 -2.79 -11.00 15.65
C ARG A 178 -1.81 -10.27 14.77
N TRP A 179 -0.70 -10.90 14.41
CA TRP A 179 0.32 -10.33 13.54
C TRP A 179 -0.23 -10.08 12.13
N LEU A 180 -1.02 -11.01 11.55
CA LEU A 180 -1.68 -10.82 10.25
C LEU A 180 -2.69 -9.67 10.29
N ARG A 181 -3.52 -9.57 11.35
CA ARG A 181 -4.45 -8.45 11.53
C ARG A 181 -3.73 -7.11 11.57
N CYS A 182 -2.62 -7.02 12.31
CA CYS A 182 -1.81 -5.81 12.36
C CYS A 182 -1.21 -5.45 10.99
N MET A 183 -0.84 -6.44 10.18
CA MET A 183 -0.36 -6.22 8.82
C MET A 183 -1.45 -5.59 7.96
N VAL A 184 -2.65 -6.15 7.96
CA VAL A 184 -3.80 -5.61 7.18
C VAL A 184 -4.22 -4.25 7.71
N ALA A 185 -4.24 -4.03 9.03
CA ALA A 185 -4.51 -2.72 9.62
C ALA A 185 -3.53 -1.64 9.12
N GLY A 186 -2.24 -1.99 9.00
CA GLY A 186 -1.23 -1.11 8.41
C GLY A 186 -1.55 -0.75 6.95
N TRP A 187 -2.07 -1.69 6.16
CA TRP A 187 -2.48 -1.42 4.78
C TRP A 187 -3.70 -0.48 4.70
N VAL A 188 -4.70 -0.70 5.56
CA VAL A 188 -5.88 0.17 5.65
C VAL A 188 -5.46 1.60 6.02
N GLN A 189 -4.59 1.77 7.01
CA GLN A 189 -4.12 3.08 7.44
C GLN A 189 -3.28 3.79 6.37
N ALA A 190 -2.41 3.07 5.67
CA ALA A 190 -1.62 3.63 4.58
C ALA A 190 -2.51 4.11 3.41
N ALA A 191 -3.57 3.36 3.12
CA ALA A 191 -4.53 3.69 2.07
C ALA A 191 -5.35 4.95 2.38
N THR A 192 -5.61 5.24 3.66
CA THR A 192 -6.36 6.43 4.11
C THR A 192 -5.48 7.68 4.28
N GLY A 193 -4.18 7.59 4.01
CA GLY A 193 -3.24 8.70 4.23
C GLY A 193 -3.01 9.01 5.71
N GLY A 194 -3.51 8.16 6.61
CA GLY A 194 -3.31 8.28 8.06
C GLY A 194 -1.86 7.97 8.46
N ALA A 195 -1.36 8.69 9.46
CA ALA A 195 -0.14 8.28 10.13
C ALA A 195 -0.44 6.95 10.85
N SER A 196 0.31 5.89 10.55
CA SER A 196 0.16 4.64 11.28
C SER A 196 0.44 4.85 12.76
N THR A 197 -0.60 4.78 13.58
CA THR A 197 -0.47 4.86 15.04
C THR A 197 -0.02 3.53 15.63
N CYS A 198 -0.13 2.44 14.87
CA CYS A 198 0.20 1.08 15.28
C CYS A 198 0.99 0.38 14.17
N GLY A 199 2.30 0.56 14.15
CA GLY A 199 3.14 -0.32 13.34
C GLY A 199 3.07 -1.75 13.89
N ASN A 200 3.14 -2.76 13.02
CA ASN A 200 3.26 -4.15 13.46
C ASN A 200 4.61 -4.33 14.18
N ALA A 201 4.59 -4.26 15.51
CA ALA A 201 5.81 -4.20 16.34
C ALA A 201 6.41 -5.57 16.64
N MET A 202 5.77 -6.66 16.17
CA MET A 202 6.21 -8.03 16.38
C MET A 202 6.79 -8.61 15.09
N ILE A 203 7.80 -9.46 15.28
CA ILE A 203 8.45 -10.22 14.21
C ILE A 203 8.34 -11.71 14.57
N PRO A 204 7.45 -12.47 13.92
CA PRO A 204 7.49 -13.94 14.01
C PRO A 204 8.77 -14.47 13.37
N LEU A 205 9.46 -15.39 14.04
CA LEU A 205 10.64 -16.09 13.53
C LEU A 205 10.32 -17.57 13.43
N LEU A 206 10.36 -18.12 12.23
CA LEU A 206 10.21 -19.56 11.98
C LEU A 206 11.57 -20.23 12.11
N VAL A 207 11.72 -21.07 13.10
CA VAL A 207 13.01 -21.68 13.45
C VAL A 207 12.96 -23.19 13.26
N SER A 208 13.97 -23.76 12.60
CA SER A 208 14.17 -25.20 12.48
C SER A 208 15.63 -25.48 12.15
N GLU A 209 16.26 -26.42 12.84
CA GLU A 209 17.60 -26.88 12.48
C GLU A 209 17.61 -27.63 11.14
N GLU A 210 16.47 -28.23 10.78
CA GLU A 210 16.31 -28.90 9.49
C GLU A 210 16.18 -27.87 8.37
N GLN A 211 16.95 -28.09 7.31
CA GLN A 211 16.82 -27.36 6.05
C GLN A 211 15.70 -27.98 5.21
N GLY A 212 15.12 -27.18 4.30
CA GLY A 212 14.10 -27.69 3.38
C GLY A 212 12.69 -27.79 3.95
N VAL A 213 12.43 -27.46 5.23
CA VAL A 213 11.08 -27.43 5.80
C VAL A 213 10.18 -26.31 5.27
N ARG A 214 10.59 -25.63 4.20
CA ARG A 214 9.82 -24.65 3.42
C ARG A 214 9.46 -23.35 4.16
N LYS A 215 10.24 -22.92 5.16
CA LYS A 215 10.02 -21.68 5.93
C LYS A 215 9.88 -20.45 5.03
N SER A 216 10.86 -20.18 4.16
CA SER A 216 10.88 -18.99 3.28
C SER A 216 9.78 -19.07 2.21
N THR A 217 9.43 -20.27 1.75
CA THR A 217 8.30 -20.50 0.83
C THR A 217 6.98 -20.12 1.48
N PHE A 218 6.77 -20.52 2.74
CA PHE A 218 5.60 -20.14 3.53
C PHE A 218 5.51 -18.62 3.70
N CYS A 219 6.62 -17.96 4.05
CA CYS A 219 6.64 -16.49 4.18
C CYS A 219 6.20 -15.80 2.88
N ARG A 220 6.68 -16.28 1.74
CA ARG A 220 6.30 -15.74 0.41
C ARG A 220 4.84 -16.02 0.06
N MET A 221 4.31 -17.15 0.48
CA MET A 221 2.92 -17.55 0.23
C MET A 221 1.91 -16.71 1.01
N LEU A 222 2.30 -16.00 2.06
CA LEU A 222 1.38 -15.18 2.84
C LEU A 222 0.74 -14.06 2.02
N LEU A 223 1.42 -13.51 1.02
CA LEU A 223 0.83 -12.49 0.16
C LEU A 223 0.10 -13.10 -1.06
N PRO A 224 -1.07 -12.56 -1.41
CA PRO A 224 -1.80 -12.97 -2.61
C PRO A 224 -1.01 -12.63 -3.88
N PRO A 225 -1.28 -13.31 -5.00
CA PRO A 225 -0.56 -13.10 -6.26
C PRO A 225 -0.47 -11.63 -6.69
N GLU A 226 -1.54 -10.86 -6.49
CA GLU A 226 -1.68 -9.45 -6.85
C GLU A 226 -0.73 -8.54 -6.08
N LEU A 227 -0.37 -8.94 -4.85
CA LEU A 227 0.50 -8.17 -3.96
C LEU A 227 1.91 -8.73 -3.82
N ARG A 228 2.29 -9.78 -4.56
CA ARG A 228 3.61 -10.41 -4.47
C ARG A 228 4.77 -9.48 -4.81
N ASN A 229 4.54 -8.46 -5.62
CA ASN A 229 5.55 -7.42 -5.91
C ASN A 229 5.91 -6.57 -4.69
N TYR A 230 5.09 -6.66 -3.64
CA TYR A 230 5.32 -5.98 -2.35
C TYR A 230 5.85 -6.92 -1.26
N TYR A 231 6.37 -8.09 -1.65
CA TYR A 231 7.17 -8.99 -0.83
C TYR A 231 8.65 -8.80 -1.14
N THR A 232 9.50 -8.88 -0.11
CA THR A 232 10.96 -8.97 -0.31
C THR A 232 11.60 -9.88 0.74
N ASP A 233 12.56 -10.68 0.31
CA ASP A 233 13.51 -11.43 1.13
C ASP A 233 14.94 -10.85 1.04
N LYS A 234 15.12 -9.78 0.26
CA LYS A 234 16.37 -9.05 0.07
C LYS A 234 16.29 -7.70 0.78
N PHE A 235 16.33 -7.74 2.11
CA PHE A 235 16.21 -6.53 2.91
C PHE A 235 17.55 -6.22 3.57
N GLU A 236 18.14 -5.10 3.16
CA GLU A 236 19.41 -4.62 3.70
C GLU A 236 19.14 -3.53 4.73
N LEU A 237 19.74 -3.68 5.93
CA LEU A 237 19.68 -2.69 7.01
C LEU A 237 20.68 -1.54 6.82
N ALA A 238 21.37 -1.48 5.68
CA ALA A 238 22.29 -0.43 5.31
C ALA A 238 21.58 0.69 4.52
N GLY A 239 21.94 1.96 4.80
CA GLY A 239 21.41 3.13 4.09
C GLY A 239 20.02 3.55 4.53
N ASP A 240 19.95 4.54 5.43
CA ASP A 240 18.70 4.92 6.11
C ASP A 240 17.60 5.37 5.16
N GLU A 241 17.90 6.15 4.13
CA GLU A 241 16.89 6.63 3.16
C GLU A 241 16.26 5.48 2.33
N ARG A 242 17.09 4.54 1.85
CA ARG A 242 16.59 3.37 1.10
C ARG A 242 15.74 2.46 1.98
N LEU A 243 16.13 2.35 3.23
CA LEU A 243 15.42 1.57 4.23
C LEU A 243 14.02 2.13 4.48
N GLU A 244 13.90 3.44 4.67
CA GLU A 244 12.62 4.11 4.90
C GLU A 244 11.69 3.99 3.67
N LEU A 245 12.24 4.13 2.48
CA LEU A 245 11.51 3.90 1.24
C LEU A 245 11.01 2.46 1.13
N ALA A 246 11.85 1.47 1.48
CA ALA A 246 11.47 0.06 1.48
C ALA A 246 10.34 -0.21 2.48
N LEU A 247 10.40 0.38 3.68
CA LEU A 247 9.37 0.21 4.71
C LEU A 247 8.03 0.85 4.36
N SER A 248 8.02 1.87 3.51
CA SER A 248 6.79 2.48 3.01
C SER A 248 6.21 1.77 1.78
N ARG A 249 6.99 0.91 1.12
CA ARG A 249 6.64 0.23 -0.13
C ARG A 249 6.20 -1.21 0.09
N PHE A 250 7.04 -2.00 0.79
CA PHE A 250 6.79 -3.44 0.94
C PHE A 250 5.69 -3.72 1.97
N ALA A 251 4.81 -4.67 1.66
CA ALA A 251 3.81 -5.18 2.59
C ALA A 251 4.44 -6.14 3.61
N LEU A 252 5.33 -7.00 3.12
CA LEU A 252 5.96 -8.06 3.89
C LEU A 252 7.43 -8.17 3.56
N VAL A 253 8.25 -8.07 4.62
CA VAL A 253 9.70 -8.24 4.58
C VAL A 253 10.04 -9.54 5.30
N ASN A 254 10.60 -10.50 4.58
CA ASN A 254 11.16 -11.70 5.18
C ASN A 254 12.64 -11.49 5.50
N LEU A 255 12.99 -11.55 6.78
CA LEU A 255 14.35 -11.56 7.26
C LEU A 255 14.90 -12.98 7.14
N ASP A 256 15.24 -13.37 5.91
CA ASP A 256 15.73 -14.72 5.64
C ASP A 256 17.11 -14.92 6.27
N GLU A 257 17.34 -16.12 6.81
CA GLU A 257 18.57 -16.45 7.55
C GLU A 257 18.88 -15.42 8.66
N PHE A 258 17.91 -15.18 9.54
CA PHE A 258 18.00 -14.20 10.63
C PHE A 258 19.24 -14.37 11.52
N ASP A 259 19.81 -15.55 11.59
CA ASP A 259 21.06 -15.85 12.27
C ASP A 259 22.28 -15.10 11.73
N ARG A 260 22.23 -14.55 10.51
CA ARG A 260 23.27 -13.68 9.95
C ARG A 260 23.24 -12.26 10.50
N TYR A 261 22.14 -11.85 11.13
CA TYR A 261 22.01 -10.52 11.69
C TYR A 261 22.74 -10.41 13.04
N ASN A 262 23.68 -9.48 13.13
CA ASN A 262 24.45 -9.22 14.34
C ASN A 262 23.64 -8.40 15.37
N LYS A 263 24.24 -8.17 16.56
CA LYS A 263 23.59 -7.41 17.65
C LYS A 263 23.20 -5.98 17.26
N LEU A 264 23.98 -5.31 16.39
CA LEU A 264 23.69 -3.96 15.89
C LEU A 264 22.47 -3.97 14.95
N HIS A 265 22.40 -4.95 14.05
CA HIS A 265 21.26 -5.15 13.18
C HIS A 265 19.98 -5.40 14.01
N ASN A 266 20.06 -6.23 15.04
CA ASN A 266 18.95 -6.50 15.94
C ASN A 266 18.47 -5.25 16.70
N ALA A 267 19.39 -4.38 17.14
CA ALA A 267 19.05 -3.11 17.76
C ALA A 267 18.36 -2.16 16.76
N LYS A 268 18.86 -2.08 15.54
CA LYS A 268 18.25 -1.28 14.47
C LYS A 268 16.85 -1.79 14.12
N LEU A 269 16.66 -3.09 13.94
CA LEU A 269 15.36 -3.72 13.71
C LEU A 269 14.36 -3.41 14.83
N LYS A 270 14.80 -3.50 16.10
CA LYS A 270 13.95 -3.16 17.25
C LYS A 270 13.44 -1.72 17.21
N ASN A 271 14.24 -0.80 16.69
CA ASN A 271 13.81 0.59 16.50
C ASN A 271 12.86 0.73 15.31
N LEU A 272 13.20 0.11 14.17
CA LEU A 272 12.39 0.19 12.94
C LEU A 272 10.97 -0.36 13.13
N VAL A 273 10.80 -1.46 13.85
CA VAL A 273 9.46 -2.04 14.08
C VAL A 273 8.58 -1.20 15.01
N GLN A 274 9.13 -0.20 15.68
CA GLN A 274 8.36 0.75 16.50
C GLN A 274 7.93 1.99 15.73
N LEU A 275 8.58 2.27 14.59
CA LEU A 275 8.22 3.44 13.78
C LEU A 275 6.85 3.21 13.14
N GLY A 276 5.89 4.06 13.44
CA GLY A 276 4.60 4.09 12.74
C GLY A 276 4.65 4.97 11.49
N THR A 277 5.51 5.99 11.51
CA THR A 277 5.73 6.93 10.40
C THR A 277 7.21 7.19 10.21
N MET A 278 7.59 7.47 8.99
CA MET A 278 8.96 7.78 8.57
C MET A 278 9.00 9.13 7.87
N GLN A 279 10.17 9.73 7.83
CA GLN A 279 10.42 10.97 7.09
C GLN A 279 11.48 10.66 6.04
N ALA A 280 11.08 10.51 4.79
CA ALA A 280 12.02 10.31 3.70
C ALA A 280 12.06 11.54 2.79
N CYS A 281 13.28 11.88 2.37
CA CYS A 281 13.46 12.84 1.30
C CYS A 281 13.06 12.17 -0.02
N ARG A 282 12.08 12.74 -0.71
CA ARG A 282 11.69 12.23 -2.02
C ARG A 282 12.72 12.69 -3.05
N PRO A 283 13.22 11.81 -3.92
CA PRO A 283 13.95 12.25 -5.09
C PRO A 283 13.10 13.28 -5.86
N TYR A 284 13.70 14.42 -6.17
CA TYR A 284 13.05 15.54 -6.89
C TYR A 284 11.93 16.28 -6.13
N ALA A 285 11.71 16.03 -4.85
CA ALA A 285 10.79 16.83 -4.03
C ALA A 285 11.56 17.83 -3.17
N ALA A 286 11.04 19.04 -3.07
CA ALA A 286 11.58 20.06 -2.17
C ALA A 286 11.17 19.75 -0.71
N GLY A 287 11.84 18.78 -0.07
CA GLY A 287 11.69 18.53 1.37
C GLY A 287 11.33 17.10 1.78
N PHE A 288 11.31 16.87 3.09
CA PHE A 288 10.92 15.61 3.69
C PHE A 288 9.41 15.42 3.63
N SER A 289 8.97 14.24 3.21
CA SER A 289 7.57 13.85 3.29
C SER A 289 7.38 12.78 4.36
N LYS A 290 6.32 12.96 5.16
CA LYS A 290 5.91 11.97 6.15
C LYS A 290 5.19 10.82 5.43
N MET A 291 5.65 9.60 5.69
CA MET A 291 5.09 8.38 5.09
C MET A 291 4.70 7.39 6.18
N ALA A 292 3.59 6.69 5.98
CA ALA A 292 3.22 5.59 6.84
C ALA A 292 4.15 4.39 6.61
N ARG A 293 4.51 3.69 7.67
CA ARG A 293 5.15 2.38 7.55
C ARG A 293 4.08 1.34 7.21
N VAL A 294 4.27 0.68 6.09
CA VAL A 294 3.39 -0.41 5.62
C VAL A 294 3.98 -1.78 5.98
N ALA A 295 5.31 -1.89 5.95
CA ALA A 295 6.00 -3.15 6.09
C ALA A 295 5.75 -3.85 7.42
N SER A 296 5.32 -5.10 7.35
CA SER A 296 5.39 -6.08 8.42
C SER A 296 6.59 -6.98 8.22
N PHE A 297 7.16 -7.47 9.31
CA PHE A 297 8.33 -8.34 9.27
C PHE A 297 7.96 -9.75 9.70
N ILE A 298 8.56 -10.73 9.04
CA ILE A 298 8.65 -12.13 9.43
C ILE A 298 10.09 -12.57 9.22
N GLY A 299 10.54 -13.62 9.84
CA GLY A 299 11.90 -14.12 9.59
C GLY A 299 12.01 -15.62 9.65
N THR A 300 13.11 -16.14 9.11
CA THR A 300 13.46 -17.56 9.14
C THR A 300 14.86 -17.73 9.72
N SER A 301 15.08 -18.82 10.44
CA SER A 301 16.39 -19.18 10.94
C SER A 301 16.59 -20.69 11.03
N ASN A 302 17.84 -21.11 11.02
CA ASN A 302 18.24 -22.48 11.27
C ASN A 302 18.85 -22.66 12.69
N ARG A 303 18.80 -21.62 13.54
CA ARG A 303 19.37 -21.63 14.89
C ARG A 303 18.34 -21.20 15.93
N PHE A 304 18.36 -21.84 17.09
CA PHE A 304 17.50 -21.50 18.23
C PHE A 304 18.12 -20.47 19.18
N ASP A 305 19.44 -20.28 19.16
CA ASP A 305 20.19 -19.40 20.06
C ASP A 305 20.19 -17.90 19.63
N LEU A 306 19.18 -17.50 18.88
CA LEU A 306 19.10 -16.18 18.25
C LEU A 306 18.94 -15.01 19.22
N LEU A 307 18.37 -15.26 20.40
CA LEU A 307 17.93 -14.24 21.34
C LEU A 307 18.61 -14.39 22.71
N THR A 308 19.93 -14.47 22.70
CA THR A 308 20.74 -14.64 23.94
C THR A 308 20.80 -13.39 24.83
N ALA A 309 20.08 -12.31 24.52
CA ALA A 309 20.06 -11.12 25.36
C ALA A 309 19.23 -11.37 26.64
N PRO A 310 19.77 -11.06 27.85
CA PRO A 310 19.09 -11.26 29.14
C PRO A 310 17.75 -10.54 29.27
N THR A 311 17.51 -9.54 28.45
CA THR A 311 16.31 -8.69 28.43
C THR A 311 15.26 -9.16 27.45
N GLY A 312 15.18 -10.46 27.12
CA GLY A 312 14.19 -11.11 26.26
C GLY A 312 13.60 -10.17 25.20
N SER A 313 13.68 -10.50 23.97
CA SER A 313 13.19 -9.58 22.96
C SER A 313 11.67 -9.71 22.79
N ARG A 314 10.89 -8.95 23.54
CA ARG A 314 9.42 -8.90 23.43
C ARG A 314 8.88 -8.62 22.02
N ARG A 315 9.77 -8.33 21.05
CA ARG A 315 9.42 -8.03 19.67
C ARG A 315 9.60 -9.22 18.73
N PHE A 316 10.31 -10.25 19.18
CA PHE A 316 10.52 -11.46 18.40
C PHE A 316 9.78 -12.62 19.03
N TYR A 317 9.02 -13.32 18.24
CA TYR A 317 8.36 -14.56 18.65
C TYR A 317 8.93 -15.71 17.82
N CYS A 318 9.68 -16.61 18.48
CA CYS A 318 10.28 -17.77 17.84
C CYS A 318 9.29 -18.94 17.85
N GLN A 319 8.92 -19.42 16.67
CA GLN A 319 8.13 -20.63 16.50
C GLN A 319 8.99 -21.73 15.91
N GLU A 320 9.13 -22.82 16.62
CA GLU A 320 9.77 -24.03 16.12
C GLU A 320 8.90 -24.68 15.03
N VAL A 321 9.54 -25.00 13.91
CA VAL A 321 8.93 -25.74 12.79
C VAL A 321 9.45 -27.17 12.81
N LYS A 322 8.56 -28.13 13.13
CA LYS A 322 8.91 -29.54 13.35
C LYS A 322 8.61 -30.45 12.16
N HIS A 323 8.03 -29.91 11.08
CA HIS A 323 7.65 -30.67 9.90
C HIS A 323 7.74 -29.79 8.66
N VAL A 324 7.70 -30.43 7.50
CA VAL A 324 7.64 -29.68 6.22
C VAL A 324 6.31 -28.96 6.12
N ILE A 325 6.36 -27.63 5.96
CA ILE A 325 5.16 -26.80 5.86
C ILE A 325 4.46 -27.06 4.51
N ASP A 326 3.15 -27.30 4.56
CA ASP A 326 2.35 -27.38 3.34
C ASP A 326 2.26 -26.00 2.67
N CYS A 327 2.93 -25.87 1.53
CA CYS A 327 2.92 -24.69 0.66
C CYS A 327 2.41 -25.03 -0.74
N ASP A 328 1.97 -26.25 -1.00
CA ASP A 328 1.52 -26.70 -2.32
C ASP A 328 0.08 -26.25 -2.57
N THR A 329 -0.72 -26.18 -1.50
CA THR A 329 -2.09 -25.68 -1.56
C THR A 329 -2.11 -24.20 -1.18
N PRO A 330 -2.33 -23.26 -2.13
CA PRO A 330 -2.44 -21.85 -1.80
C PRO A 330 -3.67 -21.63 -0.90
N PRO A 331 -3.63 -20.70 0.06
CA PRO A 331 -4.82 -20.32 0.82
C PRO A 331 -5.85 -19.66 -0.09
N ASP A 332 -7.12 -19.72 0.33
CA ASP A 332 -8.16 -18.89 -0.26
C ASP A 332 -7.92 -17.42 0.14
N TYR A 333 -7.09 -16.74 -0.65
CA TYR A 333 -6.67 -15.37 -0.35
C TYR A 333 -7.85 -14.40 -0.26
N ALA A 334 -8.87 -14.57 -1.11
CA ALA A 334 -10.00 -13.66 -1.11
C ALA A 334 -10.73 -13.69 0.23
N GLN A 335 -11.01 -14.88 0.75
CA GLN A 335 -11.72 -15.03 2.02
C GLN A 335 -10.80 -14.87 3.25
N LEU A 336 -9.53 -15.25 3.15
CA LEU A 336 -8.54 -15.00 4.21
C LEU A 336 -8.40 -13.49 4.50
N TYR A 337 -8.24 -12.69 3.45
CA TYR A 337 -8.10 -11.24 3.61
C TYR A 337 -9.43 -10.54 3.86
N ALA A 338 -10.57 -11.10 3.41
CA ALA A 338 -11.90 -10.63 3.80
C ALA A 338 -12.14 -10.84 5.30
N GLN A 339 -11.76 -11.98 5.86
CA GLN A 339 -11.77 -12.23 7.31
C GLN A 339 -10.92 -11.20 8.05
N LEU A 340 -9.66 -11.05 7.66
CA LEU A 340 -8.73 -10.12 8.33
C LEU A 340 -9.23 -8.68 8.25
N LEU A 341 -9.78 -8.26 7.11
CA LEU A 341 -10.36 -6.92 6.95
C LEU A 341 -11.57 -6.72 7.85
N HIS A 342 -12.48 -7.71 7.91
CA HIS A 342 -13.63 -7.69 8.79
C HIS A 342 -13.25 -7.56 10.26
N GLU A 343 -12.29 -8.39 10.72
CA GLU A 343 -11.77 -8.37 12.10
C GLU A 343 -11.07 -7.04 12.44
N VAL A 344 -10.36 -6.44 11.48
CA VAL A 344 -9.76 -5.10 11.63
C VAL A 344 -10.83 -4.02 11.76
N GLN A 345 -11.91 -4.07 10.98
CA GLN A 345 -12.99 -3.09 10.98
C GLN A 345 -13.88 -3.22 12.21
N SER A 346 -14.11 -4.44 12.70
CA SER A 346 -14.89 -4.68 13.93
C SER A 346 -14.17 -4.30 15.22
N GLY A 347 -12.89 -3.88 15.13
CA GLY A 347 -12.12 -3.43 16.28
C GLY A 347 -11.56 -4.58 17.15
N GLU A 348 -11.54 -5.80 16.66
CA GLU A 348 -10.94 -6.96 17.35
C GLU A 348 -9.42 -6.85 17.54
N ILE A 349 -8.81 -5.81 16.98
CA ILE A 349 -7.40 -5.49 17.22
C ILE A 349 -7.27 -4.69 18.51
N THR A 350 -7.26 -5.36 19.64
CA THR A 350 -6.75 -4.78 20.86
C THR A 350 -5.22 -4.84 20.88
N TYR A 351 -4.57 -3.88 20.27
CA TYR A 351 -3.14 -3.66 20.48
C TYR A 351 -2.98 -2.74 21.69
N SER A 352 -2.80 -3.30 22.85
CA SER A 352 -2.10 -2.60 23.92
C SER A 352 -0.61 -2.84 23.72
N SER A 353 0.13 -1.80 23.32
CA SER A 353 1.60 -1.81 23.26
C SER A 353 2.25 -2.04 24.64
N SER A 354 1.42 -2.20 25.67
CA SER A 354 1.81 -2.30 27.08
C SER A 354 1.64 -3.70 27.69
N GLU A 355 1.02 -4.67 27.01
CA GLU A 355 0.97 -6.05 27.53
C GLU A 355 2.12 -6.87 26.95
N PRO A 356 3.15 -7.17 27.77
CA PRO A 356 4.13 -8.17 27.39
C PRO A 356 3.43 -9.53 27.35
N PHE A 357 3.72 -10.32 26.32
CA PHE A 357 3.47 -11.76 26.38
C PHE A 357 4.26 -12.32 27.58
N ARG A 358 3.56 -12.69 28.61
CA ARG A 358 4.08 -13.51 29.71
C ARG A 358 3.75 -14.96 29.45
#